data_5cea3396e53b0b098eea017f1de12885
#
_entry.id   5cea3396e53b0b098eea017f1de12885
#
_cell.length_a   1.000
_cell.length_b   1.000
_cell.length_c   1.000
_cell.angle_alpha   90.00
_cell.angle_beta   90.00
_cell.angle_gamma   90.00
#
_symmetry.space_group_name_H-M   'P 1'
#
loop_
_entity.id
_entity.type
_entity.pdbx_description
1 polymer ?
#
loop_
_entity_poly.entity_id
_entity_poly.type
_entity_poly.pdbx_seq_one_letter_code
_entity_poly.pdbx_strand_id
1 'polypeptide(L)'
;VVGAREIRIGNLAAANAVIRNNPERLGKELWTEKEEGELIKVYRAFNERDEAKFIVDIIKSWVDEGRNLSECAIIYRSNAQSRILEDSILRADLPYRIYGGVRFYERLEIKNALSYAKLAIDRQNDTAFERIINVPSRGLGAKTMDQIRELARENVLSLWDAAEKLSESSGPKVSNALKEFFSVVNKISKIANNKEIEVFFEKLVDLSGLKEFHGKEP
;
A
#
# COMPACT_ATOMS: atom_id res chain seq x y z
N VAL A 1 10.16 -8.65 -15.87
CA VAL A 1 11.34 -8.40 -16.71
C VAL A 1 12.26 -7.46 -15.97
N VAL A 2 13.44 -7.94 -15.56
CA VAL A 2 14.50 -7.09 -15.02
C VAL A 2 15.28 -6.56 -16.21
N GLY A 3 15.20 -5.27 -16.48
CA GLY A 3 15.94 -4.61 -17.53
C GLY A 3 16.99 -3.67 -16.95
N ALA A 4 18.21 -3.70 -17.48
CA ALA A 4 19.21 -2.68 -17.23
C ALA A 4 18.78 -1.35 -17.87
N ARG A 5 19.22 -0.23 -17.31
CA ARG A 5 18.92 1.14 -17.81
C ARG A 5 19.35 1.38 -19.27
N GLU A 6 20.22 0.52 -19.80
CA GLU A 6 20.66 0.54 -21.19
C GLU A 6 19.75 -0.33 -22.05
N ILE A 7 18.97 0.32 -22.90
CA ILE A 7 18.18 -0.38 -23.92
C ILE A 7 19.12 -0.71 -25.07
N ARG A 8 19.36 -2.01 -25.32
CA ARG A 8 20.24 -2.51 -26.36
C ARG A 8 19.47 -3.10 -27.56
N ILE A 9 20.12 -3.32 -28.67
CA ILE A 9 19.51 -3.80 -29.93
C ILE A 9 18.67 -5.06 -29.72
N GLY A 10 19.16 -6.07 -28.99
CA GLY A 10 18.43 -7.31 -28.72
C GLY A 10 17.10 -7.10 -27.99
N ASN A 11 17.06 -6.21 -27.00
CA ASN A 11 15.83 -5.89 -26.26
C ASN A 11 14.80 -5.20 -27.13
N LEU A 12 15.23 -4.29 -28.00
CA LEU A 12 14.34 -3.59 -28.93
C LEU A 12 13.82 -4.50 -30.04
N ALA A 13 14.66 -5.39 -30.56
CA ALA A 13 14.24 -6.39 -31.54
C ALA A 13 13.14 -7.29 -30.97
N ALA A 14 13.29 -7.78 -29.74
CA ALA A 14 12.27 -8.57 -29.07
C ALA A 14 10.99 -7.76 -28.81
N ALA A 15 11.10 -6.53 -28.32
CA ALA A 15 9.96 -5.65 -28.10
C ALA A 15 9.20 -5.35 -29.40
N ASN A 16 9.92 -5.05 -30.48
CA ASN A 16 9.34 -4.83 -31.81
C ASN A 16 8.65 -6.09 -32.35
N ALA A 17 9.23 -7.28 -32.10
CA ALA A 17 8.63 -8.56 -32.52
C ALA A 17 7.31 -8.83 -31.78
N VAL A 18 7.26 -8.60 -30.47
CA VAL A 18 6.05 -8.77 -29.66
C VAL A 18 4.96 -7.79 -30.11
N ILE A 19 5.29 -6.51 -30.28
CA ILE A 19 4.30 -5.47 -30.60
C ILE A 19 3.77 -5.58 -32.05
N ARG A 20 4.49 -6.23 -32.96
CA ARG A 20 4.00 -6.49 -34.35
C ARG A 20 2.68 -7.27 -34.39
N ASN A 21 2.42 -8.07 -33.35
CA ASN A 21 1.16 -8.84 -33.23
C ASN A 21 -0.04 -7.98 -32.79
N ASN A 22 0.16 -6.70 -32.46
CA ASN A 22 -0.93 -5.79 -32.12
C ASN A 22 -1.43 -5.03 -33.36
N PRO A 23 -2.67 -5.28 -33.83
CA PRO A 23 -3.23 -4.63 -35.02
C PRO A 23 -3.47 -3.12 -34.83
N GLU A 24 -3.58 -2.63 -33.61
CA GLU A 24 -3.82 -1.20 -33.31
C GLU A 24 -2.51 -0.39 -33.13
N ARG A 25 -1.40 -0.92 -33.58
CA ARG A 25 -0.09 -0.28 -33.43
C ARG A 25 0.01 1.03 -34.25
N LEU A 26 0.57 2.07 -33.64
CA LEU A 26 0.85 3.39 -34.29
C LEU A 26 2.06 3.41 -35.23
N GLY A 27 2.53 2.26 -35.74
CA GLY A 27 3.56 2.17 -36.79
C GLY A 27 4.98 2.62 -36.43
N LYS A 28 5.28 2.92 -35.15
CA LYS A 28 6.63 3.32 -34.73
C LYS A 28 7.53 2.10 -34.45
N GLU A 29 8.75 2.12 -34.98
CA GLU A 29 9.79 1.16 -34.61
C GLU A 29 10.73 1.76 -33.56
N LEU A 30 11.00 0.99 -32.51
CA LEU A 30 11.99 1.36 -31.52
C LEU A 30 13.39 1.03 -32.09
N TRP A 31 14.31 1.94 -31.93
CA TRP A 31 15.70 1.79 -32.38
C TRP A 31 16.69 2.34 -31.34
N THR A 32 17.94 1.94 -31.41
CA THR A 32 19.05 2.43 -30.60
C THR A 32 20.34 2.35 -31.38
N GLU A 33 21.26 3.23 -31.07
CA GLU A 33 22.62 3.24 -31.60
C GLU A 33 23.59 2.38 -30.78
N LYS A 34 23.12 1.81 -29.65
CA LYS A 34 23.94 1.00 -28.75
C LYS A 34 24.11 -0.42 -29.28
N GLU A 35 25.28 -1.00 -29.03
CA GLU A 35 25.67 -2.33 -29.44
C GLU A 35 24.78 -3.43 -28.84
N GLU A 36 24.93 -4.67 -29.34
CA GLU A 36 24.29 -5.86 -28.76
C GLU A 36 24.74 -6.06 -27.31
N GLY A 37 23.79 -6.46 -26.46
CA GLY A 37 24.02 -6.76 -25.07
C GLY A 37 23.89 -8.24 -24.76
N GLU A 38 23.80 -8.57 -23.48
CA GLU A 38 23.51 -9.93 -23.03
C GLU A 38 22.20 -10.43 -23.62
N LEU A 39 22.13 -11.74 -23.88
CA LEU A 39 20.90 -12.40 -24.34
C LEU A 39 19.79 -12.28 -23.32
N ILE A 40 18.54 -12.14 -23.81
CA ILE A 40 17.36 -12.13 -22.96
C ILE A 40 17.22 -13.49 -22.29
N LYS A 41 17.18 -13.50 -20.95
CA LYS A 41 16.92 -14.70 -20.15
C LYS A 41 15.42 -14.79 -19.87
N VAL A 42 14.84 -15.97 -20.14
CA VAL A 42 13.44 -16.25 -19.81
C VAL A 42 13.41 -17.22 -18.64
N TYR A 43 12.74 -16.82 -17.57
CA TYR A 43 12.51 -17.65 -16.39
C TYR A 43 11.02 -17.95 -16.25
N ARG A 44 10.68 -19.22 -16.08
CA ARG A 44 9.32 -19.66 -15.82
C ARG A 44 9.20 -20.03 -14.35
N ALA A 45 8.64 -19.11 -13.58
CA ALA A 45 8.41 -19.30 -12.16
C ALA A 45 7.26 -20.27 -11.86
N PHE A 46 7.32 -20.93 -10.71
CA PHE A 46 6.24 -21.78 -10.19
C PHE A 46 5.04 -20.96 -9.72
N ASN A 47 5.30 -19.81 -9.11
CA ASN A 47 4.32 -18.88 -8.61
C ASN A 47 4.94 -17.48 -8.49
N GLU A 48 4.14 -16.51 -8.11
CA GLU A 48 4.54 -15.10 -7.98
C GLU A 48 5.64 -14.86 -6.94
N ARG A 49 5.70 -15.67 -5.87
CA ARG A 49 6.76 -15.57 -4.85
C ARG A 49 8.11 -16.09 -5.38
N ASP A 50 8.08 -17.14 -6.16
CA ASP A 50 9.26 -17.68 -6.83
C ASP A 50 9.79 -16.70 -7.88
N GLU A 51 8.90 -16.08 -8.66
CA GLU A 51 9.24 -14.99 -9.58
C GLU A 51 9.93 -13.82 -8.85
N ALA A 52 9.33 -13.34 -7.78
CA ALA A 52 9.87 -12.22 -7.01
C ALA A 52 11.22 -12.56 -6.37
N LYS A 53 11.39 -13.78 -5.85
CA LYS A 53 12.66 -14.27 -5.32
C LYS A 53 13.73 -14.30 -6.41
N PHE A 54 13.42 -14.88 -7.56
CA PHE A 54 14.36 -14.93 -8.70
C PHE A 54 14.84 -13.53 -9.12
N ILE A 55 13.92 -12.56 -9.18
CA ILE A 55 14.24 -11.16 -9.50
C ILE A 55 15.19 -10.56 -8.45
N VAL A 56 14.91 -10.77 -7.16
CA VAL A 56 15.75 -10.26 -6.07
C VAL A 56 17.14 -10.92 -6.11
N ASP A 57 17.23 -12.22 -6.38
CA ASP A 57 18.50 -12.93 -6.46
C ASP A 57 19.36 -12.39 -7.63
N ILE A 58 18.76 -12.08 -8.79
CA ILE A 58 19.46 -11.41 -9.90
C ILE A 58 19.96 -10.03 -9.49
N ILE A 59 19.13 -9.23 -8.81
CA ILE A 59 19.53 -7.88 -8.38
C ILE A 59 20.70 -7.96 -7.40
N LYS A 60 20.69 -8.93 -6.46
CA LYS A 60 21.81 -9.14 -5.54
C LYS A 60 23.10 -9.50 -6.28
N SER A 61 23.02 -10.47 -7.21
CA SER A 61 24.18 -10.82 -8.04
C SER A 61 24.72 -9.61 -8.81
N TRP A 62 23.84 -8.75 -9.31
CA TRP A 62 24.22 -7.50 -9.99
C TRP A 62 25.02 -6.55 -9.10
N VAL A 63 24.58 -6.42 -7.83
CA VAL A 63 25.30 -5.59 -6.83
C VAL A 63 26.61 -6.23 -6.42
N ASP A 64 26.64 -7.56 -6.25
CA ASP A 64 27.87 -8.31 -5.89
C ASP A 64 28.95 -8.22 -6.98
N GLU A 65 28.53 -8.04 -8.25
CA GLU A 65 29.41 -7.73 -9.38
C GLU A 65 29.92 -6.28 -9.40
N GLY A 66 29.60 -5.47 -8.38
CA GLY A 66 30.03 -4.07 -8.24
C GLY A 66 29.20 -3.07 -9.06
N ARG A 67 28.03 -3.46 -9.56
CA ARG A 67 27.13 -2.61 -10.35
C ARG A 67 26.14 -1.86 -9.45
N ASN A 68 25.51 -0.79 -9.95
CA ASN A 68 24.63 0.06 -9.16
C ASN A 68 23.18 -0.40 -9.23
N LEU A 69 22.47 -0.34 -8.07
CA LEU A 69 21.03 -0.57 -8.01
C LEU A 69 20.21 0.39 -8.88
N SER A 70 20.70 1.62 -9.09
CA SER A 70 20.06 2.60 -9.96
C SER A 70 19.98 2.20 -11.43
N GLU A 71 20.71 1.16 -11.83
CA GLU A 71 20.70 0.59 -13.18
C GLU A 71 19.68 -0.54 -13.33
N CYS A 72 19.08 -1.00 -12.22
CA CYS A 72 18.03 -2.03 -12.21
C CYS A 72 16.65 -1.42 -12.32
N ALA A 73 15.79 -2.00 -13.17
CA ALA A 73 14.38 -1.66 -13.24
C ALA A 73 13.53 -2.93 -13.35
N ILE A 74 12.45 -2.98 -12.56
CA ILE A 74 11.43 -4.04 -12.62
C ILE A 74 10.19 -3.45 -13.30
N ILE A 75 9.80 -4.04 -14.42
CA ILE A 75 8.61 -3.61 -15.17
C ILE A 75 7.54 -4.68 -15.04
N TYR A 76 6.35 -4.29 -14.64
CA TYR A 76 5.19 -5.17 -14.47
C TYR A 76 3.94 -4.56 -15.11
N ARG A 77 2.99 -5.40 -15.49
CA ARG A 77 1.79 -4.96 -16.21
C ARG A 77 0.71 -4.41 -15.30
N SER A 78 0.50 -5.00 -14.13
CA SER A 78 -0.58 -4.61 -13.23
C SER A 78 -0.05 -4.26 -11.83
N ASN A 79 -0.69 -3.29 -11.18
CA ASN A 79 -0.34 -2.85 -9.83
C ASN A 79 -0.51 -3.98 -8.78
N ALA A 80 -1.30 -5.01 -9.06
CA ALA A 80 -1.45 -6.16 -8.17
C ALA A 80 -0.13 -6.93 -8.01
N GLN A 81 0.70 -6.99 -9.06
CA GLN A 81 2.01 -7.67 -9.04
C GLN A 81 3.03 -6.94 -8.16
N SER A 82 2.89 -5.60 -7.98
CA SER A 82 3.86 -4.80 -7.22
C SER A 82 4.00 -5.27 -5.76
N ARG A 83 2.92 -5.72 -5.13
CA ARG A 83 2.92 -6.11 -3.71
C ARG A 83 3.95 -7.19 -3.40
N ILE A 84 3.95 -8.27 -4.16
CA ILE A 84 4.83 -9.42 -3.92
C ILE A 84 6.28 -9.07 -4.22
N LEU A 85 6.50 -8.25 -5.25
CA LEU A 85 7.82 -7.70 -5.60
C LEU A 85 8.34 -6.79 -4.47
N GLU A 86 7.51 -5.86 -4.00
CA GLU A 86 7.85 -4.94 -2.90
C GLU A 86 8.17 -5.69 -1.60
N ASP A 87 7.36 -6.68 -1.22
CA ASP A 87 7.60 -7.52 -0.05
C ASP A 87 8.95 -8.26 -0.14
N SER A 88 9.28 -8.79 -1.31
CA SER A 88 10.54 -9.52 -1.53
C SER A 88 11.76 -8.60 -1.51
N ILE A 89 11.65 -7.40 -2.08
CA ILE A 89 12.70 -6.37 -2.08
C ILE A 89 12.94 -5.84 -0.66
N LEU A 90 11.87 -5.58 0.10
CA LEU A 90 11.94 -5.13 1.50
C LEU A 90 12.60 -6.18 2.40
N ARG A 91 12.22 -7.48 2.26
CA ARG A 91 12.86 -8.57 3.02
C ARG A 91 14.33 -8.75 2.69
N ALA A 92 14.74 -8.34 1.49
CA ALA A 92 16.13 -8.37 1.04
C ALA A 92 16.92 -7.13 1.45
N ASP A 93 16.29 -6.17 2.13
CA ASP A 93 16.83 -4.87 2.55
C ASP A 93 17.41 -4.06 1.36
N LEU A 94 16.75 -4.16 0.20
CA LEU A 94 17.13 -3.43 -0.99
C LEU A 94 16.32 -2.13 -1.12
N PRO A 95 16.97 -0.97 -1.31
CA PRO A 95 16.25 0.29 -1.54
C PRO A 95 15.57 0.27 -2.92
N TYR A 96 14.32 0.75 -2.99
CA TYR A 96 13.58 0.83 -4.23
C TYR A 96 12.72 2.08 -4.33
N ARG A 97 12.33 2.41 -5.57
CA ARG A 97 11.38 3.48 -5.87
C ARG A 97 10.35 3.02 -6.90
N ILE A 98 9.07 3.33 -6.67
CA ILE A 98 8.00 3.07 -7.63
C ILE A 98 7.77 4.33 -8.46
N TYR A 99 7.70 4.15 -9.79
CA TYR A 99 7.34 5.19 -10.74
C TYR A 99 5.92 4.92 -11.29
N GLY A 100 5.10 5.96 -11.32
CA GLY A 100 3.73 5.86 -11.86
C GLY A 100 2.70 5.24 -10.92
N GLY A 101 3.04 5.03 -9.66
CA GLY A 101 2.14 4.50 -8.64
C GLY A 101 2.56 4.87 -7.22
N VAL A 102 1.67 4.61 -6.27
CA VAL A 102 1.95 4.75 -4.83
C VAL A 102 2.43 3.39 -4.32
N ARG A 103 3.46 3.39 -3.46
CA ARG A 103 3.92 2.16 -2.78
C ARG A 103 2.72 1.47 -2.12
N PHE A 104 2.69 0.14 -2.14
CA PHE A 104 1.57 -0.62 -1.60
C PHE A 104 1.14 -0.14 -0.21
N TYR A 105 2.10 0.00 0.71
CA TYR A 105 1.82 0.46 2.08
C TYR A 105 1.51 1.96 2.19
N GLU A 106 1.69 2.73 1.13
CA GLU A 106 1.35 4.15 1.06
C GLU A 106 -0.04 4.39 0.46
N ARG A 107 -0.68 3.37 -0.08
CA ARG A 107 -2.03 3.45 -0.61
C ARG A 107 -3.02 3.81 0.48
N LEU A 108 -4.01 4.61 0.13
CA LEU A 108 -4.99 5.17 1.07
C LEU A 108 -5.74 4.07 1.83
N GLU A 109 -6.22 3.06 1.11
CA GLU A 109 -6.96 1.92 1.67
C GLU A 109 -6.12 1.13 2.68
N ILE A 110 -4.83 0.92 2.36
CA ILE A 110 -3.90 0.20 3.24
C ILE A 110 -3.58 1.01 4.50
N LYS A 111 -3.31 2.32 4.34
CA LYS A 111 -3.09 3.22 5.49
C LYS A 111 -4.29 3.29 6.41
N ASN A 112 -5.50 3.28 5.86
CA ASN A 112 -6.73 3.29 6.65
C ASN A 112 -6.89 1.98 7.43
N ALA A 113 -6.71 0.82 6.79
CA ALA A 113 -6.78 -0.48 7.46
C ALA A 113 -5.73 -0.62 8.58
N LEU A 114 -4.49 -0.23 8.30
CA LEU A 114 -3.41 -0.24 9.30
C LEU A 114 -3.69 0.72 10.47
N SER A 115 -4.33 1.87 10.22
CA SER A 115 -4.69 2.82 11.28
C SER A 115 -5.79 2.26 12.18
N TYR A 116 -6.79 1.55 11.62
CA TYR A 116 -7.75 0.80 12.42
C TYR A 116 -7.09 -0.27 13.30
N ALA A 117 -6.15 -1.05 12.73
CA ALA A 117 -5.41 -2.05 13.48
C ALA A 117 -4.58 -1.42 14.61
N LYS A 118 -3.85 -0.33 14.32
CA LYS A 118 -3.05 0.39 15.32
C LYS A 118 -3.91 0.91 16.46
N LEU A 119 -5.01 1.59 16.15
CA LEU A 119 -5.89 2.14 17.16
C LEU A 119 -6.63 1.05 17.95
N ALA A 120 -6.89 -0.11 17.35
CA ALA A 120 -7.49 -1.26 18.04
C ALA A 120 -6.56 -1.86 19.11
N ILE A 121 -5.25 -1.74 18.92
CA ILE A 121 -4.21 -2.22 19.85
C ILE A 121 -3.82 -1.13 20.84
N ASP A 122 -3.64 0.10 20.36
CA ASP A 122 -3.18 1.24 21.13
C ASP A 122 -4.13 2.45 20.94
N ARG A 123 -4.91 2.75 21.99
CA ARG A 123 -5.84 3.88 22.04
C ARG A 123 -5.16 5.24 22.11
N GLN A 124 -3.88 5.26 22.48
CA GLN A 124 -3.07 6.49 22.60
C GLN A 124 -2.48 6.93 21.24
N ASN A 125 -2.75 6.19 20.17
CA ASN A 125 -2.23 6.49 18.82
C ASN A 125 -3.07 7.58 18.14
N ASP A 126 -2.78 8.84 18.46
CA ASP A 126 -3.49 10.01 17.95
C ASP A 126 -3.43 10.12 16.42
N THR A 127 -2.29 9.77 15.81
CA THR A 127 -2.16 9.77 14.33
C THR A 127 -3.12 8.78 13.67
N ALA A 128 -3.27 7.60 14.25
CA ALA A 128 -4.22 6.60 13.75
C ALA A 128 -5.66 7.06 13.98
N PHE A 129 -5.95 7.66 15.16
CA PHE A 129 -7.25 8.21 15.48
C PHE A 129 -7.69 9.27 14.47
N GLU A 130 -6.88 10.31 14.24
CA GLU A 130 -7.19 11.39 13.30
C GLU A 130 -7.47 10.89 11.90
N ARG A 131 -6.73 9.86 11.46
CA ARG A 131 -6.90 9.30 10.13
C ARG A 131 -8.24 8.62 9.92
N ILE A 132 -8.75 7.89 10.92
CA ILE A 132 -9.89 6.97 10.72
C ILE A 132 -11.18 7.39 11.39
N ILE A 133 -11.19 8.39 12.24
CA ILE A 133 -12.40 8.80 12.97
C ILE A 133 -13.59 9.09 12.04
N ASN A 134 -13.32 9.64 10.85
CA ASN A 134 -14.32 9.93 9.84
C ASN A 134 -14.11 9.15 8.52
N VAL A 135 -13.47 8.00 8.58
CA VAL A 135 -13.27 7.09 7.44
C VAL A 135 -13.74 5.68 7.83
N PRO A 136 -14.83 5.17 7.25
CA PRO A 136 -15.81 5.81 6.40
C PRO A 136 -16.48 7.04 7.03
N SER A 137 -17.11 7.89 6.20
CA SER A 137 -17.71 9.14 6.67
C SER A 137 -18.82 8.89 7.72
N ARG A 138 -18.67 9.52 8.91
CA ARG A 138 -19.61 9.46 10.04
C ARG A 138 -20.22 10.82 10.38
N GLY A 139 -19.95 11.84 9.54
CA GLY A 139 -20.41 13.21 9.82
C GLY A 139 -19.60 13.92 10.91
N LEU A 140 -18.44 13.40 11.28
CA LEU A 140 -17.49 14.02 12.20
C LEU A 140 -16.54 14.91 11.39
N GLY A 141 -16.92 16.16 11.17
CA GLY A 141 -16.16 17.11 10.37
C GLY A 141 -15.05 17.83 11.14
N ALA A 142 -14.40 18.80 10.47
CA ALA A 142 -13.28 19.58 11.01
C ALA A 142 -13.62 20.23 12.38
N LYS A 143 -14.82 20.81 12.51
CA LYS A 143 -15.25 21.45 13.77
C LYS A 143 -15.23 20.49 14.96
N THR A 144 -15.68 19.25 14.77
CA THR A 144 -15.67 18.24 15.83
C THR A 144 -14.25 17.81 16.16
N MET A 145 -13.39 17.67 15.14
CA MET A 145 -11.97 17.39 15.35
C MET A 145 -11.25 18.48 16.11
N ASP A 146 -11.53 19.75 15.82
CA ASP A 146 -10.93 20.87 16.53
C ASP A 146 -11.36 20.90 18.00
N GLN A 147 -12.63 20.59 18.29
CA GLN A 147 -13.11 20.43 19.67
C GLN A 147 -12.40 19.30 20.43
N ILE A 148 -12.19 18.15 19.76
CA ILE A 148 -11.46 17.01 20.36
C ILE A 148 -10.02 17.40 20.66
N ARG A 149 -9.34 18.10 19.71
CA ARG A 149 -7.95 18.55 19.89
C ARG A 149 -7.82 19.57 21.02
N GLU A 150 -8.78 20.48 21.13
CA GLU A 150 -8.81 21.47 22.21
C GLU A 150 -8.97 20.82 23.57
N LEU A 151 -9.97 19.93 23.72
CA LEU A 151 -10.15 19.16 24.94
C LEU A 151 -8.94 18.30 25.31
N ALA A 152 -8.28 17.69 24.32
CA ALA A 152 -7.07 16.90 24.53
C ALA A 152 -5.94 17.76 25.09
N ARG A 153 -5.71 18.96 24.54
CA ARG A 153 -4.67 19.88 25.00
C ARG A 153 -4.96 20.42 26.39
N GLU A 154 -6.17 20.87 26.66
CA GLU A 154 -6.55 21.45 27.94
C GLU A 154 -6.46 20.46 29.10
N ASN A 155 -6.72 19.20 28.84
CA ASN A 155 -6.78 18.17 29.87
C ASN A 155 -5.58 17.18 29.83
N VAL A 156 -4.60 17.40 28.91
CA VAL A 156 -3.44 16.51 28.71
C VAL A 156 -3.88 15.06 28.46
N LEU A 157 -4.83 14.89 27.54
CA LEU A 157 -5.43 13.61 27.18
C LEU A 157 -5.02 13.17 25.77
N SER A 158 -5.17 11.87 25.49
CA SER A 158 -5.18 11.37 24.10
C SER A 158 -6.41 11.89 23.35
N LEU A 159 -6.35 11.88 22.01
CA LEU A 159 -7.53 12.24 21.22
C LEU A 159 -8.69 11.27 21.44
N TRP A 160 -8.41 10.00 21.74
CA TRP A 160 -9.42 9.02 22.10
C TRP A 160 -10.16 9.40 23.39
N ASP A 161 -9.44 9.66 24.46
CA ASP A 161 -10.01 10.00 25.78
C ASP A 161 -10.77 11.34 25.71
N ALA A 162 -10.23 12.31 24.96
CA ALA A 162 -10.91 13.59 24.71
C ALA A 162 -12.21 13.39 23.92
N ALA A 163 -12.21 12.50 22.92
CA ALA A 163 -13.41 12.19 22.16
C ALA A 163 -14.47 11.46 23.00
N GLU A 164 -14.06 10.58 23.95
CA GLU A 164 -14.98 9.96 24.91
C GLU A 164 -15.67 11.03 25.77
N LYS A 165 -14.91 11.98 26.34
CA LYS A 165 -15.47 13.10 27.09
C LYS A 165 -16.41 13.96 26.24
N LEU A 166 -16.00 14.28 25.00
CA LEU A 166 -16.86 15.04 24.09
C LEU A 166 -18.16 14.31 23.78
N SER A 167 -18.15 12.98 23.67
CA SER A 167 -19.33 12.19 23.39
C SER A 167 -20.41 12.27 24.49
N GLU A 168 -20.00 12.54 25.72
CA GLU A 168 -20.91 12.70 26.87
C GLU A 168 -21.56 14.08 26.92
N SER A 169 -20.85 15.13 26.47
CA SER A 169 -21.28 16.53 26.53
C SER A 169 -21.87 17.08 25.22
N SER A 170 -21.72 16.36 24.11
CA SER A 170 -22.17 16.79 22.78
C SER A 170 -23.63 16.46 22.51
N GLY A 171 -24.20 17.17 21.54
CA GLY A 171 -25.55 16.87 21.02
C GLY A 171 -25.64 15.47 20.40
N PRO A 172 -26.88 14.94 20.27
CA PRO A 172 -27.11 13.52 19.90
C PRO A 172 -26.42 13.08 18.62
N LYS A 173 -26.30 13.94 17.63
CA LYS A 173 -25.67 13.62 16.34
C LYS A 173 -24.20 13.28 16.50
N VAL A 174 -23.44 14.12 17.19
CA VAL A 174 -22.01 13.93 17.41
C VAL A 174 -21.76 12.78 18.38
N SER A 175 -22.53 12.73 19.48
CA SER A 175 -22.45 11.66 20.48
C SER A 175 -22.67 10.27 19.85
N ASN A 176 -23.70 10.10 19.02
CA ASN A 176 -24.00 8.82 18.37
C ASN A 176 -22.91 8.42 17.38
N ALA A 177 -22.39 9.36 16.58
CA ALA A 177 -21.31 9.09 15.64
C ALA A 177 -20.00 8.67 16.33
N LEU A 178 -19.66 9.30 17.46
CA LEU A 178 -18.50 8.91 18.27
C LEU A 178 -18.70 7.53 18.91
N LYS A 179 -19.87 7.25 19.48
CA LYS A 179 -20.20 5.94 20.05
C LYS A 179 -20.18 4.81 19.02
N GLU A 180 -20.64 5.08 17.80
CA GLU A 180 -20.53 4.13 16.69
C GLU A 180 -19.06 3.86 16.35
N PHE A 181 -18.23 4.90 16.21
CA PHE A 181 -16.81 4.76 15.98
C PHE A 181 -16.13 3.93 17.07
N PHE A 182 -16.36 4.24 18.35
CA PHE A 182 -15.79 3.47 19.48
C PHE A 182 -16.27 2.00 19.44
N SER A 183 -17.53 1.75 19.13
CA SER A 183 -18.06 0.40 19.02
C SER A 183 -17.32 -0.41 17.95
N VAL A 184 -17.06 0.17 16.77
CA VAL A 184 -16.32 -0.47 15.69
C VAL A 184 -14.88 -0.80 16.13
N VAL A 185 -14.15 0.16 16.69
CA VAL A 185 -12.77 -0.04 17.13
C VAL A 185 -12.70 -1.07 18.27
N ASN A 186 -13.65 -1.06 19.20
CA ASN A 186 -13.73 -2.05 20.27
C ASN A 186 -14.03 -3.47 19.76
N LYS A 187 -14.88 -3.62 18.74
CA LYS A 187 -15.11 -4.92 18.08
C LYS A 187 -13.82 -5.44 17.43
N ILE A 188 -13.08 -4.57 16.74
CA ILE A 188 -11.80 -4.93 16.12
C ILE A 188 -10.78 -5.34 17.19
N SER A 189 -10.69 -4.61 18.31
CA SER A 189 -9.78 -4.94 19.41
C SER A 189 -10.04 -6.34 19.99
N LYS A 190 -11.31 -6.73 20.14
CA LYS A 190 -11.68 -8.06 20.65
C LYS A 190 -11.23 -9.22 19.77
N ILE A 191 -11.10 -9.01 18.47
CA ILE A 191 -10.64 -10.04 17.53
C ILE A 191 -9.14 -10.04 17.33
N ALA A 192 -8.41 -9.00 17.77
CA ALA A 192 -6.96 -8.87 17.58
C ALA A 192 -6.16 -9.96 18.31
N ASN A 193 -6.64 -10.43 19.47
CA ASN A 193 -5.87 -11.32 20.34
C ASN A 193 -5.97 -12.81 19.99
N ASN A 194 -6.84 -13.24 19.07
CA ASN A 194 -7.20 -14.66 18.93
C ASN A 194 -7.16 -15.22 17.50
N LYS A 195 -6.53 -14.54 16.52
CA LYS A 195 -6.65 -14.98 15.12
C LYS A 195 -5.35 -14.83 14.34
N GLU A 196 -5.22 -15.69 13.32
CA GLU A 196 -4.20 -15.53 12.29
C GLU A 196 -4.35 -14.14 11.64
N ILE A 197 -3.23 -13.54 11.28
CA ILE A 197 -3.18 -12.13 10.82
C ILE A 197 -4.05 -11.88 9.59
N GLU A 198 -4.18 -12.86 8.70
CA GLU A 198 -5.02 -12.76 7.49
C GLU A 198 -6.51 -12.65 7.88
N VAL A 199 -6.97 -13.54 8.77
CA VAL A 199 -8.36 -13.56 9.25
C VAL A 199 -8.68 -12.30 10.06
N PHE A 200 -7.69 -11.77 10.78
CA PHE A 200 -7.85 -10.51 11.51
C PHE A 200 -8.11 -9.36 10.53
N PHE A 201 -7.28 -9.17 9.49
CA PHE A 201 -7.45 -8.08 8.54
C PHE A 201 -8.71 -8.21 7.68
N GLU A 202 -9.09 -9.42 7.29
CA GLU A 202 -10.36 -9.66 6.59
C GLU A 202 -11.55 -9.15 7.41
N LYS A 203 -11.64 -9.55 8.68
CA LYS A 203 -12.69 -9.08 9.59
C LYS A 203 -12.61 -7.60 9.92
N LEU A 204 -11.39 -7.06 10.06
CA LEU A 204 -11.21 -5.63 10.28
C LEU A 204 -11.82 -4.81 9.14
N VAL A 205 -11.53 -5.18 7.89
CA VAL A 205 -12.02 -4.48 6.70
C VAL A 205 -13.55 -4.54 6.62
N ASP A 206 -14.15 -5.69 6.95
CA ASP A 206 -15.62 -5.83 6.99
C ASP A 206 -16.23 -5.02 8.15
N LEU A 207 -15.71 -5.15 9.39
CA LEU A 207 -16.24 -4.44 10.58
C LEU A 207 -16.09 -2.92 10.48
N SER A 208 -15.01 -2.44 9.88
CA SER A 208 -14.78 -1.00 9.72
C SER A 208 -15.62 -0.36 8.61
N GLY A 209 -16.18 -1.15 7.69
CA GLY A 209 -16.86 -0.68 6.48
C GLY A 209 -15.92 -0.17 5.39
N LEU A 210 -14.61 -0.40 5.51
CA LEU A 210 -13.62 0.03 4.51
C LEU A 210 -13.80 -0.65 3.16
N LYS A 211 -14.30 -1.90 3.14
CA LYS A 211 -14.57 -2.64 1.91
C LYS A 211 -15.58 -1.93 1.02
N GLU A 212 -16.67 -1.47 1.61
CA GLU A 212 -17.71 -0.75 0.89
C GLU A 212 -17.30 0.68 0.56
N PHE A 213 -16.49 1.29 1.41
CA PHE A 213 -15.98 2.64 1.23
C PHE A 213 -15.03 2.73 0.04
N HIS A 214 -14.01 1.85 -0.02
CA HIS A 214 -13.04 1.83 -1.13
C HIS A 214 -13.51 1.05 -2.36
N GLY A 215 -14.45 0.14 -2.24
CA GLY A 215 -15.03 -0.59 -3.37
C GLY A 215 -15.92 0.24 -4.28
N LYS A 216 -16.23 1.48 -3.91
CA LYS A 216 -16.99 2.46 -4.71
C LYS A 216 -16.09 3.44 -5.46
N GLU A 217 -14.79 3.42 -5.23
CA GLU A 217 -13.83 4.20 -6.02
C GLU A 217 -13.58 3.46 -7.35
N PRO A 218 -13.71 4.16 -8.50
CA PRO A 218 -13.54 3.57 -9.83
C PRO A 218 -12.10 3.17 -10.15
#